data_06dff35abd5bac0e48f155a390f71648
#
_entry.id   06dff35abd5bac0e48f155a390f71648
#
_cell.length_a   1.000
_cell.length_b   1.000
_cell.length_c   1.000
_cell.angle_alpha   90.00
_cell.angle_beta   90.00
_cell.angle_gamma   90.00
#
_symmetry.space_group_name_H-M   'P 1'
#
loop_
_entity.id
_entity.type
_entity.pdbx_description
1 polymer ?
#
loop_
_entity_poly.entity_id
_entity_poly.type
_entity_poly.pdbx_seq_one_letter_code
_entity_poly.pdbx_strand_id
1 'polypeptide(L)'
;DWSSDVCSSDLVYVSIGNVECSLSKSEQVRGEELRPGQYIKVYVMDVQKKPKGTQIFISRSHPGLVRKLFELEIPEIADGTVEIKGIAREAGSRTKIAVYSNDENVDPVGACVGNRGSRVQSIVDELNDEKIDIIVWDENPTVLISNVLRPAVVEAVYADEKEKSAIAVVPE
;
A
#
# COMPACT_ATOMS: atom_id res chain seq x y z
N ASP A 1 25.40 -31.93 -25.63
CA ASP A 1 24.42 -31.97 -24.54
C ASP A 1 24.50 -30.68 -23.76
N TRP A 2 23.74 -29.71 -24.21
CA TRP A 2 23.50 -28.49 -23.47
C TRP A 2 22.34 -28.76 -22.50
N SER A 3 22.66 -29.21 -21.29
CA SER A 3 21.73 -29.05 -20.19
C SER A 3 21.57 -27.56 -19.95
N SER A 4 20.50 -26.99 -20.46
CA SER A 4 20.04 -25.67 -20.11
C SER A 4 19.66 -25.71 -18.63
N ASP A 5 20.61 -25.36 -17.78
CA ASP A 5 20.27 -24.84 -16.47
C ASP A 5 19.47 -23.57 -16.72
N VAL A 6 18.16 -23.75 -16.72
CA VAL A 6 17.22 -22.64 -16.60
C VAL A 6 17.44 -22.07 -15.20
N CYS A 7 18.44 -21.22 -15.09
CA CYS A 7 18.51 -20.26 -14.03
C CYS A 7 17.30 -19.35 -14.24
N SER A 8 16.17 -19.72 -13.65
CA SER A 8 15.04 -18.83 -13.55
C SER A 8 15.52 -17.66 -12.68
N SER A 9 15.96 -16.61 -13.34
CA SER A 9 16.31 -15.38 -12.67
C SER A 9 15.02 -14.86 -12.04
N ASP A 10 14.86 -15.06 -10.73
CA ASP A 10 13.80 -14.49 -9.90
C ASP A 10 13.89 -12.94 -9.85
N LEU A 11 14.63 -12.35 -10.77
CA LEU A 11 14.90 -10.92 -10.91
C LEU A 11 14.16 -10.38 -12.13
N VAL A 12 13.39 -9.32 -11.90
CA VAL A 12 12.80 -8.50 -12.96
C VAL A 12 13.62 -7.22 -13.07
N TYR A 13 13.99 -6.86 -14.30
CA TYR A 13 14.70 -5.61 -14.57
C TYR A 13 13.72 -4.52 -14.99
N VAL A 14 13.79 -3.36 -14.33
CA VAL A 14 12.94 -2.20 -14.57
C VAL A 14 13.83 -1.02 -14.95
N SER A 15 13.54 -0.39 -16.08
CA SER A 15 14.24 0.81 -16.52
C SER A 15 13.57 2.05 -15.96
N ILE A 16 14.34 2.86 -15.23
CA ILE A 16 13.91 4.18 -14.72
C ILE A 16 14.78 5.23 -15.41
N GLY A 17 14.25 5.87 -16.47
CA GLY A 17 15.02 6.72 -17.34
C GLY A 17 16.17 5.94 -17.98
N ASN A 18 17.40 6.31 -17.71
CA ASN A 18 18.61 5.67 -18.23
C ASN A 18 19.25 4.67 -17.25
N VAL A 19 18.61 4.37 -16.14
CA VAL A 19 19.12 3.48 -15.11
C VAL A 19 18.30 2.20 -15.09
N GLU A 20 18.98 1.05 -15.16
CA GLU A 20 18.37 -0.25 -15.00
C GLU A 20 18.42 -0.68 -13.53
N CYS A 21 17.26 -1.03 -12.99
CA CYS A 21 17.05 -1.41 -11.60
C CYS A 21 16.60 -2.86 -11.53
N SER A 22 17.09 -3.61 -10.55
CA SER A 22 16.64 -4.97 -10.31
C SER A 22 15.52 -5.00 -9.25
N LEU A 23 14.40 -5.63 -9.60
CA LEU A 23 13.30 -5.92 -8.69
C LEU A 23 13.43 -7.37 -8.23
N SER A 24 13.94 -7.56 -7.01
CA SER A 24 14.13 -8.89 -6.44
C SER A 24 12.80 -9.59 -6.17
N LYS A 25 12.80 -10.91 -6.07
CA LYS A 25 11.60 -11.71 -5.81
C LYS A 25 10.88 -11.33 -4.51
N SER A 26 11.62 -10.95 -3.48
CA SER A 26 11.08 -10.48 -2.20
C SER A 26 10.31 -9.16 -2.32
N GLU A 27 10.67 -8.34 -3.31
CA GLU A 27 10.07 -7.04 -3.58
C GLU A 27 8.99 -7.08 -4.66
N GLN A 28 8.78 -8.24 -5.27
CA GLN A 28 7.67 -8.49 -6.20
C GLN A 28 6.40 -8.85 -5.43
N VAL A 29 5.25 -8.64 -6.06
CA VAL A 29 3.94 -9.02 -5.52
C VAL A 29 3.62 -10.44 -5.99
N ARG A 30 3.20 -11.31 -5.09
CA ARG A 30 2.81 -12.68 -5.44
C ARG A 30 1.61 -12.67 -6.39
N GLY A 31 1.74 -13.43 -7.48
CA GLY A 31 0.66 -13.55 -8.49
C GLY A 31 0.62 -12.41 -9.50
N GLU A 32 1.49 -11.39 -9.37
CA GLU A 32 1.62 -10.34 -10.36
C GLU A 32 2.47 -10.82 -11.54
N GLU A 33 1.88 -10.83 -12.74
CA GLU A 33 2.58 -11.14 -13.98
C GLU A 33 3.14 -9.86 -14.60
N LEU A 34 4.45 -9.68 -14.48
CA LEU A 34 5.15 -8.56 -15.11
C LEU A 34 5.61 -8.97 -16.52
N ARG A 35 5.19 -8.21 -17.52
CA ARG A 35 5.49 -8.49 -18.94
C ARG A 35 6.56 -7.54 -19.48
N PRO A 36 7.46 -8.01 -20.35
CA PRO A 36 8.41 -7.13 -21.03
C PRO A 36 7.70 -6.00 -21.79
N GLY A 37 8.20 -4.77 -21.63
CA GLY A 37 7.62 -3.58 -22.24
C GLY A 37 6.40 -2.98 -21.52
N GLN A 38 5.97 -3.56 -20.40
CA GLN A 38 4.92 -3.01 -19.57
C GLN A 38 5.43 -1.83 -18.74
N TYR A 39 4.62 -0.78 -18.60
CA TYR A 39 4.88 0.31 -17.66
C TYR A 39 4.27 -0.03 -16.31
N ILE A 40 5.07 0.07 -15.26
CA ILE A 40 4.66 -0.19 -13.88
C ILE A 40 5.14 0.93 -12.96
N LYS A 41 4.36 1.22 -11.92
CA LYS A 41 4.80 2.13 -10.86
C LYS A 41 5.56 1.33 -9.80
N VAL A 42 6.69 1.81 -9.38
CA VAL A 42 7.52 1.20 -8.34
C VAL A 42 7.84 2.20 -7.24
N TYR A 43 8.00 1.71 -6.03
CA TYR A 43 8.47 2.52 -4.91
C TYR A 43 9.99 2.46 -4.85
N VAL A 44 10.64 3.62 -4.83
CA VAL A 44 12.09 3.72 -4.65
C VAL A 44 12.39 3.70 -3.16
N MET A 45 13.00 2.62 -2.70
CA MET A 45 13.37 2.44 -1.28
C MET A 45 14.66 3.17 -0.92
N ASP A 46 15.67 3.09 -1.79
CA ASP A 46 16.98 3.67 -1.54
C ASP A 46 17.73 3.94 -2.86
N VAL A 47 18.61 4.91 -2.84
CA VAL A 47 19.48 5.26 -3.96
C VAL A 47 20.92 5.35 -3.47
N GLN A 48 21.79 4.46 -3.93
CA GLN A 48 23.20 4.41 -3.56
C GLN A 48 24.08 4.81 -4.74
N LYS A 49 24.94 5.81 -4.53
CA LYS A 49 26.00 6.16 -5.48
C LYS A 49 27.21 5.29 -5.21
N LYS A 50 27.58 4.46 -6.19
CA LYS A 50 28.80 3.62 -6.16
C LYS A 50 29.80 4.09 -7.20
N PRO A 51 31.10 3.77 -7.05
CA PRO A 51 32.11 4.13 -8.04
C PRO A 51 31.83 3.65 -9.47
N LYS A 52 31.08 2.55 -9.58
CA LYS A 52 30.67 1.92 -10.86
C LYS A 52 29.30 2.37 -11.39
N GLY A 53 28.64 3.35 -10.72
CA GLY A 53 27.31 3.85 -11.13
C GLY A 53 26.32 3.97 -9.97
N THR A 54 25.12 4.46 -10.27
CA THR A 54 24.04 4.60 -9.30
C THR A 54 23.26 3.28 -9.23
N GLN A 55 23.09 2.77 -8.02
CA GLN A 55 22.22 1.62 -7.75
C GLN A 55 20.94 2.11 -7.08
N ILE A 56 19.79 1.76 -7.66
CA ILE A 56 18.47 2.13 -7.16
C ILE A 56 17.75 0.86 -6.69
N PHE A 57 17.31 0.88 -5.43
CA PHE A 57 16.52 -0.20 -4.83
C PHE A 57 15.04 0.13 -4.95
N ILE A 58 14.29 -0.77 -5.57
CA ILE A 58 12.87 -0.60 -5.87
C ILE A 58 12.04 -1.73 -5.28
N SER A 59 10.78 -1.44 -4.98
CA SER A 59 9.83 -2.41 -4.47
C SER A 59 8.42 -2.18 -5.03
N ARG A 60 7.69 -3.27 -5.23
CA ARG A 60 6.25 -3.26 -5.47
C ARG A 60 5.44 -3.79 -4.28
N SER A 61 6.10 -4.49 -3.36
CA SER A 61 5.46 -5.03 -2.14
C SER A 61 5.45 -4.05 -0.97
N HIS A 62 6.28 -3.02 -0.99
CA HIS A 62 6.42 -2.06 0.12
C HIS A 62 5.15 -1.22 0.33
N PRO A 63 4.69 -1.00 1.59
CA PRO A 63 3.51 -0.16 1.88
C PRO A 63 3.63 1.28 1.37
N GLY A 64 4.86 1.79 1.25
CA GLY A 64 5.16 3.11 0.70
C GLY A 64 4.67 3.30 -0.74
N LEU A 65 4.57 2.22 -1.54
CA LEU A 65 3.97 2.29 -2.87
C LEU A 65 2.52 2.74 -2.79
N VAL A 66 1.72 2.12 -1.92
CA VAL A 66 0.31 2.47 -1.73
C VAL A 66 0.18 3.92 -1.27
N ARG A 67 0.99 4.35 -0.28
CA ARG A 67 1.00 5.75 0.17
C ARG A 67 1.24 6.72 -0.98
N LYS A 68 2.23 6.45 -1.83
CA LYS A 68 2.55 7.31 -2.98
C LYS A 68 1.48 7.29 -4.06
N LEU A 69 0.81 6.17 -4.27
CA LEU A 69 -0.33 6.10 -5.19
C LEU A 69 -1.50 6.97 -4.69
N PHE A 70 -1.80 6.92 -3.39
CA PHE A 70 -2.82 7.79 -2.79
C PHE A 70 -2.45 9.27 -2.88
N GLU A 71 -1.19 9.64 -2.64
CA GLU A 71 -0.72 11.03 -2.80
C GLU A 71 -0.84 11.52 -4.26
N LEU A 72 -0.67 10.63 -5.25
CA LEU A 72 -0.78 10.98 -6.67
C LEU A 72 -2.23 11.13 -7.15
N GLU A 73 -3.13 10.26 -6.66
CA GLU A 73 -4.52 10.20 -7.14
C GLU A 73 -5.47 11.11 -6.36
N ILE A 74 -5.10 11.50 -5.13
CA ILE A 74 -5.99 12.20 -4.20
C ILE A 74 -5.40 13.57 -3.85
N PRO A 75 -5.95 14.64 -4.43
CA PRO A 75 -5.46 16.01 -4.17
C PRO A 75 -5.49 16.39 -2.71
N GLU A 76 -6.52 15.98 -1.96
CA GLU A 76 -6.69 16.28 -0.54
C GLU A 76 -5.62 15.62 0.35
N ILE A 77 -4.96 14.55 -0.14
CA ILE A 77 -3.79 13.98 0.51
C ILE A 77 -2.53 14.73 0.11
N ALA A 78 -2.42 15.11 -1.16
CA ALA A 78 -1.27 15.85 -1.67
C ALA A 78 -1.12 17.23 -1.04
N ASP A 79 -2.23 17.92 -0.74
CA ASP A 79 -2.24 19.24 -0.09
C ASP A 79 -2.22 19.18 1.45
N GLY A 80 -2.34 17.97 2.03
CA GLY A 80 -2.31 17.75 3.47
C GLY A 80 -3.64 17.95 4.20
N THR A 81 -4.74 18.21 3.50
CA THR A 81 -6.09 18.28 4.09
C THR A 81 -6.48 16.93 4.69
N VAL A 82 -6.17 15.84 3.99
CA VAL A 82 -6.34 14.48 4.47
C VAL A 82 -4.96 13.85 4.70
N GLU A 83 -4.78 13.25 5.86
CA GLU A 83 -3.54 12.58 6.23
C GLU A 83 -3.70 11.06 6.30
N ILE A 84 -2.69 10.33 5.83
CA ILE A 84 -2.58 8.89 6.02
C ILE A 84 -1.86 8.65 7.35
N LYS A 85 -2.59 8.22 8.37
CA LYS A 85 -2.06 7.91 9.71
C LYS A 85 -1.44 6.52 9.81
N GLY A 86 -1.93 5.56 9.04
CA GLY A 86 -1.39 4.20 9.05
C GLY A 86 -1.73 3.41 7.79
N ILE A 87 -0.84 2.47 7.46
CA ILE A 87 -1.04 1.51 6.37
C ILE A 87 -0.61 0.14 6.86
N ALA A 88 -1.49 -0.85 6.69
CA ALA A 88 -1.18 -2.25 6.85
C ALA A 88 -1.44 -2.96 5.52
N ARG A 89 -0.40 -3.52 4.91
CA ARG A 89 -0.44 -4.10 3.57
C ARG A 89 -0.01 -5.57 3.58
N GLU A 90 -0.84 -6.40 2.98
CA GLU A 90 -0.50 -7.72 2.49
C GLU A 90 -0.50 -7.66 0.97
N ALA A 91 0.70 -7.47 0.38
CA ALA A 91 0.87 -7.20 -1.04
C ALA A 91 0.28 -8.30 -1.92
N GLY A 92 -0.56 -7.92 -2.89
CA GLY A 92 -1.29 -8.82 -3.77
C GLY A 92 -2.56 -9.42 -3.17
N SER A 93 -2.90 -9.09 -1.92
CA SER A 93 -4.10 -9.56 -1.24
C SER A 93 -4.97 -8.38 -0.81
N ARG A 94 -4.57 -7.71 0.25
CA ARG A 94 -5.36 -6.63 0.85
C ARG A 94 -4.51 -5.59 1.53
N THR A 95 -4.94 -4.33 1.42
CA THR A 95 -4.37 -3.20 2.17
C THR A 95 -5.46 -2.52 2.98
N LYS A 96 -5.16 -2.21 4.24
CA LYS A 96 -5.97 -1.31 5.05
C LYS A 96 -5.22 0.00 5.26
N ILE A 97 -5.92 1.12 5.04
CA ILE A 97 -5.35 2.45 5.15
C ILE A 97 -6.21 3.29 6.09
N ALA A 98 -5.58 3.83 7.14
CA ALA A 98 -6.24 4.70 8.09
C ALA A 98 -5.99 6.16 7.71
N VAL A 99 -7.06 6.90 7.50
CA VAL A 99 -7.03 8.30 7.06
C VAL A 99 -7.71 9.22 8.08
N TYR A 100 -7.20 10.43 8.16
CA TYR A 100 -7.70 11.48 9.05
C TYR A 100 -7.82 12.79 8.28
N SER A 101 -8.87 13.56 8.53
CA SER A 101 -9.03 14.90 7.95
C SER A 101 -8.66 15.98 8.95
N ASN A 102 -7.85 16.93 8.52
CA ASN A 102 -7.52 18.15 9.26
C ASN A 102 -8.60 19.23 9.11
N ASP A 103 -9.56 19.04 8.18
CA ASP A 103 -10.71 19.92 7.96
C ASP A 103 -12.01 19.17 8.31
N GLU A 104 -12.78 19.69 9.24
CA GLU A 104 -14.04 19.09 9.70
C GLU A 104 -15.12 19.01 8.61
N ASN A 105 -14.99 19.82 7.53
CA ASN A 105 -15.92 19.80 6.40
C ASN A 105 -15.55 18.78 5.34
N VAL A 106 -14.40 18.12 5.46
CA VAL A 106 -13.91 17.12 4.49
C VAL A 106 -14.01 15.73 5.07
N ASP A 107 -14.84 14.89 4.46
CA ASP A 107 -14.89 13.46 4.77
C ASP A 107 -13.63 12.76 4.21
N PRO A 108 -12.72 12.27 5.06
CA PRO A 108 -11.47 11.68 4.62
C PRO A 108 -11.66 10.40 3.80
N VAL A 109 -12.69 9.62 4.09
CA VAL A 109 -13.00 8.39 3.34
C VAL A 109 -13.59 8.75 1.99
N GLY A 110 -14.57 9.64 1.96
CA GLY A 110 -15.19 10.12 0.73
C GLY A 110 -14.20 10.75 -0.25
N ALA A 111 -13.25 11.54 0.26
CA ALA A 111 -12.18 12.13 -0.54
C ALA A 111 -11.29 11.05 -1.20
N CYS A 112 -10.95 10.00 -0.45
CA CYS A 112 -10.14 8.90 -0.95
C CYS A 112 -10.88 7.99 -1.93
N VAL A 113 -12.15 7.72 -1.68
CA VAL A 113 -12.98 6.88 -2.56
C VAL A 113 -13.26 7.58 -3.88
N GLY A 114 -13.56 8.87 -3.80
CA GLY A 114 -13.93 9.69 -4.96
C GLY A 114 -15.32 9.39 -5.51
N ASN A 115 -15.69 10.09 -6.58
CA ASN A 115 -16.99 9.91 -7.21
C ASN A 115 -17.16 8.49 -7.74
N ARG A 116 -18.14 7.76 -7.22
CA ARG A 116 -18.44 6.36 -7.56
C ARG A 116 -17.23 5.40 -7.43
N GLY A 117 -16.32 5.71 -6.52
CA GLY A 117 -15.13 4.88 -6.28
C GLY A 117 -14.01 5.07 -7.30
N SER A 118 -14.06 6.08 -8.17
CA SER A 118 -13.12 6.24 -9.29
C SER A 118 -11.67 6.38 -8.84
N ARG A 119 -11.40 7.11 -7.76
CA ARG A 119 -10.03 7.35 -7.27
C ARG A 119 -9.41 6.07 -6.70
N VAL A 120 -10.12 5.40 -5.78
CA VAL A 120 -9.63 4.15 -5.21
C VAL A 120 -9.52 3.05 -6.27
N GLN A 121 -10.42 3.02 -7.26
CA GLN A 121 -10.37 2.03 -8.33
C GLN A 121 -9.11 2.18 -9.19
N SER A 122 -8.69 3.41 -9.54
CA SER A 122 -7.43 3.64 -10.24
C SER A 122 -6.22 3.05 -9.50
N ILE A 123 -6.24 3.12 -8.16
CA ILE A 123 -5.17 2.55 -7.34
C ILE A 123 -5.26 1.03 -7.29
N VAL A 124 -6.46 0.48 -7.16
CA VAL A 124 -6.70 -0.98 -7.20
C VAL A 124 -6.23 -1.57 -8.52
N ASP A 125 -6.55 -0.92 -9.63
CA ASP A 125 -6.15 -1.35 -10.99
C ASP A 125 -4.61 -1.35 -11.14
N GLU A 126 -3.92 -0.33 -10.61
CA GLU A 126 -2.45 -0.27 -10.62
C GLU A 126 -1.81 -1.39 -9.78
N LEU A 127 -2.50 -1.83 -8.72
CA LEU A 127 -2.05 -2.89 -7.82
C LEU A 127 -2.56 -4.29 -8.20
N ASN A 128 -3.06 -4.47 -9.42
CA ASN A 128 -3.58 -5.74 -9.95
C ASN A 128 -4.66 -6.36 -9.04
N ASP A 129 -5.74 -5.60 -8.82
CA ASP A 129 -6.91 -5.98 -8.03
C ASP A 129 -6.65 -6.26 -6.53
N GLU A 130 -5.57 -5.71 -5.97
CA GLU A 130 -5.35 -5.72 -4.52
C GLU A 130 -6.48 -4.95 -3.81
N LYS A 131 -7.16 -5.61 -2.87
CA LYS A 131 -8.29 -5.01 -2.16
C LYS A 131 -7.82 -3.89 -1.23
N ILE A 132 -8.50 -2.73 -1.29
CA ILE A 132 -8.16 -1.57 -0.45
C ILE A 132 -9.36 -1.24 0.44
N ASP A 133 -9.14 -1.29 1.75
CA ASP A 133 -10.10 -0.83 2.75
C ASP A 133 -9.61 0.50 3.34
N ILE A 134 -10.43 1.54 3.18
CA ILE A 134 -10.16 2.87 3.73
C ILE A 134 -10.99 3.03 4.99
N ILE A 135 -10.33 3.34 6.10
CA ILE A 135 -10.93 3.49 7.42
C ILE A 135 -10.63 4.87 8.00
N VAL A 136 -11.54 5.39 8.81
CA VAL A 136 -11.31 6.61 9.57
C VAL A 136 -10.37 6.28 10.74
N TRP A 137 -9.28 7.04 10.82
CA TRP A 137 -8.40 7.00 11.99
C TRP A 137 -9.03 7.73 13.16
N ASP A 138 -8.82 7.22 14.36
CA ASP A 138 -9.32 7.81 15.61
C ASP A 138 -8.21 7.73 16.67
N GLU A 139 -8.10 8.76 17.50
CA GLU A 139 -7.15 8.78 18.62
C GLU A 139 -7.51 7.75 19.70
N ASN A 140 -8.79 7.46 19.85
CA ASN A 140 -9.25 6.43 20.77
C ASN A 140 -8.97 5.04 20.19
N PRO A 141 -8.07 4.24 20.81
CA PRO A 141 -7.71 2.93 20.29
C PRO A 141 -8.90 1.98 20.19
N THR A 142 -9.88 2.09 21.06
CA THR A 142 -11.09 1.27 21.03
C THR A 142 -11.91 1.54 19.77
N VAL A 143 -12.08 2.81 19.40
CA VAL A 143 -12.79 3.23 18.18
C VAL A 143 -12.00 2.82 16.94
N LEU A 144 -10.69 3.07 16.94
CA LEU A 144 -9.81 2.71 15.83
C LEU A 144 -9.83 1.21 15.57
N ILE A 145 -9.72 0.37 16.58
CA ILE A 145 -9.77 -1.08 16.46
C ILE A 145 -11.11 -1.53 15.88
N SER A 146 -12.23 -0.97 16.36
CA SER A 146 -13.56 -1.24 15.81
C SER A 146 -13.64 -0.89 14.31
N ASN A 147 -13.08 0.27 13.93
CA ASN A 147 -13.06 0.70 12.52
C ASN A 147 -12.19 -0.22 11.65
N VAL A 148 -11.02 -0.64 12.15
CA VAL A 148 -10.08 -1.54 11.43
C VAL A 148 -10.68 -2.92 11.19
N LEU A 149 -11.49 -3.42 12.12
CA LEU A 149 -12.09 -4.75 12.03
C LEU A 149 -13.27 -4.82 11.04
N ARG A 150 -13.78 -3.67 10.56
CA ARG A 150 -14.81 -3.68 9.51
C ARG A 150 -14.35 -4.52 8.29
N PRO A 151 -15.23 -5.30 7.66
CA PRO A 151 -16.71 -5.30 7.77
C PRO A 151 -17.27 -6.12 8.94
N ALA A 152 -16.44 -6.71 9.80
CA ALA A 152 -16.94 -7.41 10.98
C ALA A 152 -17.73 -6.45 11.90
N VAL A 153 -18.85 -6.91 12.39
CA VAL A 153 -19.64 -6.19 13.39
C VAL A 153 -18.95 -6.41 14.73
N VAL A 154 -18.51 -5.32 15.37
CA VAL A 154 -17.84 -5.38 16.68
C VAL A 154 -18.80 -4.87 17.73
N GLU A 155 -19.13 -5.70 18.73
CA GLU A 155 -20.04 -5.35 19.83
C GLU A 155 -19.33 -4.55 20.92
N ALA A 156 -18.08 -4.93 21.23
CA ALA A 156 -17.25 -4.26 22.22
C ALA A 156 -15.76 -4.43 21.91
N VAL A 157 -14.96 -3.43 22.30
CA VAL A 157 -13.50 -3.50 22.27
C VAL A 157 -12.96 -3.09 23.63
N TYR A 158 -12.11 -3.91 24.20
CA TYR A 158 -11.35 -3.64 25.43
C TYR A 158 -9.88 -3.51 25.05
N ALA A 159 -9.31 -2.32 25.17
CA ALA A 159 -7.92 -2.06 24.83
C ALA A 159 -7.10 -1.80 26.10
N ASP A 160 -5.94 -2.43 26.20
CA ASP A 160 -4.91 -2.12 27.19
C ASP A 160 -3.71 -1.50 26.50
N GLU A 161 -3.55 -0.19 26.68
CA GLU A 161 -2.46 0.57 26.03
C GLU A 161 -1.08 0.22 26.60
N LYS A 162 -1.01 -0.23 27.87
CA LYS A 162 0.25 -0.58 28.53
C LYS A 162 0.79 -1.91 28.01
N GLU A 163 -0.09 -2.91 27.92
CA GLU A 163 0.24 -4.24 27.41
C GLU A 163 0.19 -4.30 25.86
N LYS A 164 -0.23 -3.22 25.20
CA LYS A 164 -0.46 -3.17 23.73
C LYS A 164 -1.30 -4.34 23.23
N SER A 165 -2.31 -4.68 24.00
CA SER A 165 -3.25 -5.77 23.72
C SER A 165 -4.68 -5.26 23.62
N ALA A 166 -5.52 -5.97 22.88
CA ALA A 166 -6.94 -5.65 22.79
C ALA A 166 -7.77 -6.93 22.62
N ILE A 167 -8.97 -6.91 23.18
CA ILE A 167 -9.98 -7.95 22.99
C ILE A 167 -11.17 -7.31 22.27
N ALA A 168 -11.51 -7.84 21.10
CA ALA A 168 -12.70 -7.46 20.36
C ALA A 168 -13.77 -8.55 20.48
N VAL A 169 -14.97 -8.17 20.87
CA VAL A 169 -16.12 -9.05 20.96
C VAL A 169 -16.93 -8.91 19.68
N VAL A 170 -17.16 -10.02 19.01
CA VAL A 170 -17.95 -10.10 17.78
C VAL A 170 -19.11 -11.07 17.97
N PRO A 171 -20.27 -10.86 17.33
CA PRO A 171 -21.39 -11.83 17.38
C PRO A 171 -20.98 -13.14 16.68
N GLU A 172 -21.63 -14.24 17.06
CA GLU A 172 -21.45 -15.56 16.44
C GLU A 172 -21.93 -15.60 14.98
#